data_de2ec5b3d100d74a932218210c6c3c78
#
_entry.id   de2ec5b3d100d74a932218210c6c3c78
#
_cell.length_a   1.000
_cell.length_b   1.000
_cell.length_c   1.000
_cell.angle_alpha   90.00
_cell.angle_beta   90.00
_cell.angle_gamma   90.00
#
_symmetry.space_group_name_H-M   'P 1'
#
loop_
_entity.id
_entity.type
_entity.pdbx_description
1 polymer ?
#
loop_
_entity_poly.entity_id
_entity_poly.type
_entity_poly.pdbx_seq_one_letter_code
_entity_poly.pdbx_strand_id
1 'polypeptide(L)'
;MARLPDEFISQLKSANDIVDMFRTYADLKKRGRIYVCCCPFHSEKTPSCTIYPENSSFYCFGCGVGGDIIKFVMLTDNVSYMEAVRTLAQRCGMTVPSQNPEERRRTQFRDRCLEINRETANFYYLNLLKGSDKTGLQYLKYYHIQPETVKKYAIGYASDDWQALHYHLRQKGYSDEELLTAGICHRNQHDKLYDKFRHRIIFPVVDFRGNVTAFGGRAVEQEKPPFLITEDTPVSSRNRTVFSLQIARNSENAKSMILAEDYFCTAAVYQAGFENVIAVPEDFTAYHAQAIMQYAKEIILISSSASGYGEIQKIRNLCSDAGLAVRVVGLQDAQDSAGFIRKYGNEAFRKIGRASCRE
;
A
#
# COMPACT_ATOMS: atom_id res chain seq x y z
N MET A 1 -8.99 -20.92 -18.73
CA MET A 1 -9.00 -20.81 -17.24
C MET A 1 -9.80 -21.97 -16.71
N ALA A 2 -9.25 -22.81 -15.84
CA ALA A 2 -10.01 -23.88 -15.21
C ALA A 2 -11.10 -23.26 -14.31
N ARG A 3 -12.37 -23.63 -14.55
CA ARG A 3 -13.52 -23.18 -13.77
C ARG A 3 -13.46 -23.85 -12.39
N LEU A 4 -13.57 -23.07 -11.32
CA LEU A 4 -13.71 -23.61 -9.97
C LEU A 4 -15.02 -24.40 -9.85
N PRO A 5 -15.07 -25.47 -9.05
CA PRO A 5 -16.30 -26.22 -8.80
C PRO A 5 -17.41 -25.28 -8.28
N ASP A 6 -18.61 -25.38 -8.87
CA ASP A 6 -19.76 -24.55 -8.49
C ASP A 6 -20.15 -24.78 -7.00
N GLU A 7 -19.96 -26.01 -6.51
CA GLU A 7 -20.15 -26.35 -5.10
C GLU A 7 -19.20 -25.60 -4.17
N PHE A 8 -17.91 -25.49 -4.53
CA PHE A 8 -16.94 -24.71 -3.78
C PHE A 8 -17.31 -23.22 -3.73
N ILE A 9 -17.71 -22.65 -4.86
CA ILE A 9 -18.14 -21.24 -4.93
C ILE A 9 -19.39 -21.00 -4.08
N SER A 10 -20.34 -21.93 -4.09
CA SER A 10 -21.54 -21.87 -3.25
C SER A 10 -21.19 -21.91 -1.75
N GLN A 11 -20.34 -22.83 -1.34
CA GLN A 11 -19.87 -22.95 0.05
C GLN A 11 -19.09 -21.71 0.47
N LEU A 12 -18.23 -21.18 -0.41
CA LEU A 12 -17.46 -19.97 -0.14
C LEU A 12 -18.35 -18.75 0.12
N LYS A 13 -19.40 -18.57 -0.71
CA LYS A 13 -20.36 -17.49 -0.54
C LYS A 13 -21.17 -17.66 0.76
N SER A 14 -21.57 -18.87 1.08
CA SER A 14 -22.32 -19.16 2.31
C SER A 14 -21.50 -18.98 3.59
N ALA A 15 -20.19 -19.25 3.52
CA ALA A 15 -19.26 -19.08 4.65
C ALA A 15 -18.86 -17.61 4.91
N ASN A 16 -19.16 -16.70 3.98
CA ASN A 16 -18.84 -15.28 4.09
C ASN A 16 -20.13 -14.44 4.06
N ASP A 17 -20.51 -13.85 5.17
CA ASP A 17 -21.69 -12.99 5.25
C ASP A 17 -21.43 -11.66 4.53
N ILE A 18 -22.27 -11.36 3.51
CA ILE A 18 -22.16 -10.13 2.74
C ILE A 18 -22.47 -8.88 3.59
N VAL A 19 -23.35 -8.99 4.59
CA VAL A 19 -23.71 -7.88 5.48
C VAL A 19 -22.51 -7.52 6.36
N ASP A 20 -21.84 -8.52 6.93
CA ASP A 20 -20.65 -8.31 7.73
C ASP A 20 -19.50 -7.75 6.91
N MET A 21 -19.38 -8.16 5.64
CA MET A 21 -18.42 -7.59 4.73
C MET A 21 -18.68 -6.11 4.47
N PHE A 22 -19.91 -5.74 4.16
CA PHE A 22 -20.28 -4.34 3.91
C PHE A 22 -20.11 -3.44 5.15
N ARG A 23 -20.32 -3.95 6.38
CA ARG A 23 -20.10 -3.22 7.62
C ARG A 23 -18.69 -2.69 7.80
N THR A 24 -17.70 -3.33 7.18
CA THR A 24 -16.31 -2.86 7.23
C THR A 24 -16.05 -1.64 6.35
N TYR A 25 -16.99 -1.29 5.46
CA TYR A 25 -16.84 -0.22 4.48
C TYR A 25 -17.90 0.89 4.57
N ALA A 26 -19.06 0.60 5.16
CA ALA A 26 -20.17 1.55 5.22
C ALA A 26 -21.09 1.29 6.43
N ASP A 27 -21.74 2.35 6.91
CA ASP A 27 -22.77 2.26 7.94
C ASP A 27 -24.06 1.69 7.33
N LEU A 28 -24.48 0.51 7.80
CA LEU A 28 -25.66 -0.20 7.30
C LEU A 28 -26.90 0.16 8.10
N LYS A 29 -27.98 0.53 7.40
CA LYS A 29 -29.31 0.71 7.97
C LYS A 29 -30.23 -0.43 7.52
N LYS A 30 -30.79 -1.18 8.50
CA LYS A 30 -31.72 -2.27 8.21
C LYS A 30 -33.08 -1.72 7.79
N ARG A 31 -33.62 -2.25 6.69
CA ARG A 31 -34.97 -1.97 6.19
C ARG A 31 -35.70 -3.28 5.88
N GLY A 32 -36.45 -3.81 6.85
CA GLY A 32 -37.10 -5.11 6.74
C GLY A 32 -36.09 -6.25 6.55
N ARG A 33 -36.12 -6.93 5.41
CA ARG A 33 -35.21 -8.05 5.06
C ARG A 33 -33.92 -7.62 4.36
N ILE A 34 -33.77 -6.33 4.03
CA ILE A 34 -32.62 -5.79 3.32
C ILE A 34 -31.84 -4.81 4.17
N TYR A 35 -30.61 -4.48 3.76
CA TYR A 35 -29.85 -3.39 4.31
C TYR A 35 -29.57 -2.34 3.23
N VAL A 36 -29.48 -1.07 3.64
CA VAL A 36 -29.16 0.05 2.75
C VAL A 36 -28.02 0.86 3.33
N CYS A 37 -27.13 1.36 2.46
CA CYS A 37 -26.03 2.24 2.83
C CYS A 37 -25.66 3.20 1.70
N CYS A 38 -24.81 4.17 1.98
CA CYS A 38 -24.08 4.88 0.94
C CYS A 38 -23.12 3.91 0.24
N CYS A 39 -23.06 3.99 -1.07
CA CYS A 39 -22.29 3.07 -1.89
C CYS A 39 -20.77 3.26 -1.65
N PRO A 40 -19.99 2.20 -1.39
CA PRO A 40 -18.54 2.33 -1.25
C PRO A 40 -17.81 2.56 -2.57
N PHE A 41 -18.50 2.45 -3.73
CA PHE A 41 -17.91 2.52 -5.07
C PHE A 41 -18.09 3.88 -5.75
N HIS A 42 -18.93 4.78 -5.21
CA HIS A 42 -19.06 6.16 -5.68
C HIS A 42 -19.44 7.09 -4.54
N SER A 43 -19.14 8.36 -4.69
CA SER A 43 -19.43 9.37 -3.66
C SER A 43 -20.88 9.82 -3.71
N GLU A 44 -21.63 9.57 -2.63
CA GLU A 44 -23.02 10.01 -2.47
C GLU A 44 -23.32 10.40 -1.03
N LYS A 45 -24.36 11.21 -0.82
CA LYS A 45 -24.85 11.60 0.53
C LYS A 45 -26.12 10.87 0.94
N THR A 46 -26.83 10.30 -0.03
CA THR A 46 -28.09 9.59 0.19
C THR A 46 -27.87 8.11 -0.08
N PRO A 47 -28.23 7.20 0.82
CA PRO A 47 -28.04 5.76 0.64
C PRO A 47 -28.78 5.24 -0.61
N SER A 48 -28.02 4.71 -1.58
CA SER A 48 -28.54 4.12 -2.81
C SER A 48 -28.09 2.67 -3.02
N CYS A 49 -27.19 2.15 -2.19
CA CYS A 49 -26.75 0.76 -2.25
C CYS A 49 -27.63 -0.12 -1.36
N THR A 50 -28.18 -1.16 -1.95
CA THR A 50 -29.02 -2.15 -1.26
C THR A 50 -28.33 -3.50 -1.21
N ILE A 51 -28.30 -4.12 -0.04
CA ILE A 51 -27.73 -5.44 0.22
C ILE A 51 -28.86 -6.40 0.50
N TYR A 52 -28.83 -7.54 -0.16
CA TYR A 52 -29.81 -8.62 -0.09
C TYR A 52 -29.19 -9.85 0.59
N PRO A 53 -29.37 -10.03 1.91
CA PRO A 53 -28.73 -11.15 2.64
C PRO A 53 -29.18 -12.51 2.13
N GLU A 54 -30.46 -12.66 1.73
CA GLU A 54 -31.07 -13.94 1.32
C GLU A 54 -30.35 -14.61 0.15
N ASN A 55 -29.84 -13.81 -0.80
CA ASN A 55 -29.10 -14.31 -1.97
C ASN A 55 -27.63 -13.86 -2.02
N SER A 56 -27.11 -13.32 -0.92
CA SER A 56 -25.72 -12.84 -0.78
C SER A 56 -25.33 -11.88 -1.91
N SER A 57 -26.20 -10.94 -2.27
CA SER A 57 -25.98 -9.97 -3.35
C SER A 57 -26.18 -8.53 -2.92
N PHE A 58 -25.68 -7.61 -3.73
CA PHE A 58 -25.91 -6.18 -3.57
C PHE A 58 -26.16 -5.51 -4.91
N TYR A 59 -26.82 -4.36 -4.87
CA TYR A 59 -27.01 -3.51 -6.04
C TYR A 59 -27.07 -2.03 -5.62
N CYS A 60 -26.33 -1.19 -6.32
CA CYS A 60 -26.37 0.25 -6.15
C CYS A 60 -27.21 0.90 -7.24
N PHE A 61 -28.30 1.55 -6.86
CA PHE A 61 -29.18 2.26 -7.78
C PHE A 61 -28.60 3.60 -8.26
N GLY A 62 -27.54 4.12 -7.60
CA GLY A 62 -26.87 5.35 -7.99
C GLY A 62 -25.86 5.16 -9.13
N CYS A 63 -24.99 4.15 -9.05
CA CYS A 63 -23.97 3.91 -10.06
C CYS A 63 -24.16 2.64 -10.88
N GLY A 64 -25.23 1.86 -10.64
CA GLY A 64 -25.54 0.62 -11.37
C GLY A 64 -24.62 -0.57 -11.03
N VAL A 65 -23.68 -0.40 -10.11
CA VAL A 65 -22.77 -1.49 -9.69
C VAL A 65 -23.54 -2.47 -8.83
N GLY A 66 -23.39 -3.77 -9.13
CA GLY A 66 -23.98 -4.84 -8.35
C GLY A 66 -23.28 -6.17 -8.55
N GLY A 67 -23.63 -7.14 -7.73
CA GLY A 67 -23.07 -8.48 -7.78
C GLY A 67 -23.17 -9.23 -6.46
N ASP A 68 -22.36 -10.27 -6.32
CA ASP A 68 -22.22 -11.08 -5.12
C ASP A 68 -21.03 -10.63 -4.27
N ILE A 69 -20.77 -11.35 -3.19
CA ILE A 69 -19.64 -11.05 -2.28
C ILE A 69 -18.28 -11.14 -2.99
N ILE A 70 -18.12 -12.00 -3.99
CA ILE A 70 -16.86 -12.10 -4.76
C ILE A 70 -16.67 -10.82 -5.58
N LYS A 71 -17.72 -10.37 -6.27
CA LYS A 71 -17.69 -9.12 -7.03
C LYS A 71 -17.45 -7.92 -6.12
N PHE A 72 -18.00 -7.93 -4.90
CA PHE A 72 -17.76 -6.90 -3.91
C PHE A 72 -16.26 -6.80 -3.59
N VAL A 73 -15.60 -7.92 -3.24
CA VAL A 73 -14.15 -7.96 -2.95
C VAL A 73 -13.32 -7.56 -4.17
N MET A 74 -13.71 -8.00 -5.38
CA MET A 74 -13.02 -7.57 -6.61
C MET A 74 -12.99 -6.05 -6.75
N LEU A 75 -14.09 -5.39 -6.42
CA LEU A 75 -14.24 -3.94 -6.58
C LEU A 75 -13.60 -3.16 -5.43
N THR A 76 -13.74 -3.61 -4.18
CA THR A 76 -13.18 -2.91 -3.02
C THR A 76 -11.65 -3.00 -2.97
N ASP A 77 -11.11 -4.16 -3.34
CA ASP A 77 -9.68 -4.43 -3.24
C ASP A 77 -8.96 -4.27 -4.59
N ASN A 78 -9.71 -3.97 -5.65
CA ASN A 78 -9.22 -3.89 -7.04
C ASN A 78 -8.40 -5.12 -7.45
N VAL A 79 -8.97 -6.29 -7.22
CA VAL A 79 -8.31 -7.58 -7.47
C VAL A 79 -9.04 -8.41 -8.51
N SER A 80 -8.34 -9.38 -9.09
CA SER A 80 -8.94 -10.35 -10.01
C SER A 80 -9.95 -11.27 -9.30
N TYR A 81 -10.81 -11.93 -10.08
CA TYR A 81 -11.78 -12.92 -9.56
C TYR A 81 -11.10 -13.99 -8.69
N MET A 82 -9.99 -14.56 -9.15
CA MET A 82 -9.27 -15.60 -8.41
C MET A 82 -8.63 -15.08 -7.11
N GLU A 83 -8.19 -13.84 -7.10
CA GLU A 83 -7.67 -13.20 -5.89
C GLU A 83 -8.79 -12.92 -4.89
N ALA A 84 -9.95 -12.44 -5.34
CA ALA A 84 -11.12 -12.27 -4.49
C ALA A 84 -11.59 -13.60 -3.87
N VAL A 85 -11.64 -14.67 -4.66
CA VAL A 85 -11.95 -16.02 -4.18
C VAL A 85 -10.95 -16.49 -3.12
N ARG A 86 -9.64 -16.28 -3.33
CA ARG A 86 -8.61 -16.63 -2.33
C ARG A 86 -8.78 -15.84 -1.04
N THR A 87 -9.10 -14.56 -1.13
CA THR A 87 -9.34 -13.71 0.04
C THR A 87 -10.49 -14.23 0.89
N LEU A 88 -11.61 -14.52 0.25
CA LEU A 88 -12.79 -15.05 0.93
C LEU A 88 -12.53 -16.43 1.52
N ALA A 89 -11.81 -17.30 0.79
CA ALA A 89 -11.43 -18.63 1.26
C ALA A 89 -10.54 -18.56 2.51
N GLN A 90 -9.52 -17.71 2.49
CA GLN A 90 -8.63 -17.50 3.64
C GLN A 90 -9.38 -16.98 4.86
N ARG A 91 -10.34 -16.07 4.68
CA ARG A 91 -11.17 -15.50 5.75
C ARG A 91 -11.98 -16.57 6.49
N CYS A 92 -12.48 -17.58 5.78
CA CYS A 92 -13.28 -18.68 6.35
C CYS A 92 -12.50 -19.99 6.53
N GLY A 93 -11.17 -19.99 6.37
CA GLY A 93 -10.32 -21.18 6.54
C GLY A 93 -10.50 -22.23 5.45
N MET A 94 -11.09 -21.89 4.30
CA MET A 94 -11.28 -22.81 3.18
C MET A 94 -10.05 -22.85 2.27
N THR A 95 -9.72 -24.04 1.77
CA THR A 95 -8.65 -24.20 0.77
C THR A 95 -9.23 -24.13 -0.63
N VAL A 96 -8.75 -23.21 -1.47
CA VAL A 96 -9.21 -23.09 -2.87
C VAL A 96 -8.77 -24.34 -3.65
N PRO A 97 -9.71 -25.10 -4.25
CA PRO A 97 -9.37 -26.27 -5.06
C PRO A 97 -8.57 -25.83 -6.28
N SER A 98 -7.32 -26.23 -6.37
CA SER A 98 -6.52 -26.08 -7.58
C SER A 98 -6.26 -27.45 -8.18
N GLN A 99 -6.65 -27.64 -9.44
CA GLN A 99 -6.34 -28.85 -10.18
C GLN A 99 -4.94 -28.79 -10.82
N ASN A 100 -4.35 -27.59 -10.87
CA ASN A 100 -3.03 -27.38 -11.48
C ASN A 100 -1.93 -27.38 -10.39
N PRO A 101 -0.97 -28.30 -10.43
CA PRO A 101 0.16 -28.31 -9.51
C PRO A 101 0.99 -27.01 -9.51
N GLU A 102 1.09 -26.32 -10.65
CA GLU A 102 1.78 -25.04 -10.75
C GLU A 102 1.05 -23.91 -10.01
N GLU A 103 -0.29 -23.86 -10.08
CA GLU A 103 -1.08 -22.87 -9.33
C GLU A 103 -0.98 -23.10 -7.82
N ARG A 104 -0.95 -24.37 -7.38
CA ARG A 104 -0.71 -24.72 -5.96
C ARG A 104 0.64 -24.22 -5.50
N ARG A 105 1.70 -24.46 -6.28
CA ARG A 105 3.05 -23.98 -5.98
C ARG A 105 3.08 -22.45 -5.93
N ARG A 106 2.48 -21.74 -6.91
CA ARG A 106 2.41 -20.28 -6.91
C ARG A 106 1.68 -19.74 -5.67
N THR A 107 0.60 -20.35 -5.26
CA THR A 107 -0.14 -19.94 -4.05
C THR A 107 0.69 -20.17 -2.80
N GLN A 108 1.33 -21.33 -2.65
CA GLN A 108 2.23 -21.62 -1.54
C GLN A 108 3.40 -20.64 -1.47
N PHE A 109 4.03 -20.34 -2.61
CA PHE A 109 5.10 -19.34 -2.66
C PHE A 109 4.63 -17.95 -2.27
N ARG A 110 3.43 -17.56 -2.72
CA ARG A 110 2.84 -16.27 -2.34
C ARG A 110 2.60 -16.18 -0.83
N ASP A 111 1.97 -17.19 -0.24
CA ASP A 111 1.68 -17.22 1.20
C ASP A 111 2.98 -17.20 2.00
N ARG A 112 3.98 -17.95 1.54
CA ARG A 112 5.30 -17.99 2.16
C ARG A 112 6.03 -16.63 2.07
N CYS A 113 5.94 -15.94 0.93
CA CYS A 113 6.48 -14.58 0.80
C CYS A 113 5.81 -13.59 1.77
N LEU A 114 4.49 -13.69 1.99
CA LEU A 114 3.78 -12.83 2.94
C LEU A 114 4.22 -13.11 4.39
N GLU A 115 4.44 -14.37 4.75
CA GLU A 115 5.00 -14.74 6.07
C GLU A 115 6.39 -14.13 6.27
N ILE A 116 7.28 -14.32 5.29
CA ILE A 116 8.65 -13.78 5.32
C ILE A 116 8.62 -12.25 5.44
N ASN A 117 7.78 -11.59 4.66
CA ASN A 117 7.66 -10.13 4.71
C ASN A 117 7.16 -9.64 6.08
N ARG A 118 6.19 -10.33 6.68
CA ARG A 118 5.72 -10.01 8.04
C ARG A 118 6.83 -10.16 9.08
N GLU A 119 7.59 -11.24 9.02
CA GLU A 119 8.73 -11.46 9.93
C GLU A 119 9.84 -10.42 9.71
N THR A 120 10.11 -10.07 8.46
CA THR A 120 11.07 -9.03 8.08
C THR A 120 10.66 -7.66 8.61
N ALA A 121 9.38 -7.27 8.46
CA ALA A 121 8.86 -6.01 8.99
C ALA A 121 9.00 -5.96 10.52
N ASN A 122 8.68 -7.05 11.21
CA ASN A 122 8.81 -7.17 12.66
C ASN A 122 10.28 -7.07 13.10
N PHE A 123 11.19 -7.74 12.38
CA PHE A 123 12.63 -7.68 12.64
C PHE A 123 13.14 -6.23 12.56
N TYR A 124 12.88 -5.51 11.47
CA TYR A 124 13.32 -4.13 11.30
C TYR A 124 12.68 -3.17 12.30
N TYR A 125 11.40 -3.35 12.62
CA TYR A 125 10.70 -2.55 13.63
C TYR A 125 11.31 -2.73 15.02
N LEU A 126 11.59 -3.97 15.44
CA LEU A 126 12.23 -4.26 16.70
C LEU A 126 13.68 -3.78 16.74
N ASN A 127 14.41 -3.90 15.62
CA ASN A 127 15.78 -3.39 15.51
C ASN A 127 15.83 -1.87 15.70
N LEU A 128 14.87 -1.12 15.13
CA LEU A 128 14.75 0.31 15.37
C LEU A 128 14.53 0.64 16.85
N LEU A 129 13.61 -0.06 17.52
CA LEU A 129 13.19 0.31 18.89
C LEU A 129 14.14 -0.23 19.96
N LYS A 130 14.63 -1.46 19.79
CA LYS A 130 15.38 -2.22 20.82
C LYS A 130 16.82 -2.53 20.44
N GLY A 131 17.20 -2.35 19.17
CA GLY A 131 18.55 -2.60 18.70
C GLY A 131 19.59 -1.76 19.45
N SER A 132 20.83 -2.25 19.52
CA SER A 132 21.97 -1.53 20.12
C SER A 132 22.39 -0.33 19.26
N ASP A 133 22.27 -0.44 17.94
CA ASP A 133 22.51 0.65 17.00
C ASP A 133 21.35 1.66 17.03
N LYS A 134 21.65 2.89 17.45
CA LYS A 134 20.69 3.99 17.58
C LYS A 134 20.63 4.93 16.38
N THR A 135 21.39 4.65 15.33
CA THR A 135 21.51 5.49 14.13
C THR A 135 20.14 5.76 13.50
N GLY A 136 19.30 4.72 13.36
CA GLY A 136 17.94 4.89 12.84
C GLY A 136 17.07 5.83 13.69
N LEU A 137 17.11 5.70 15.01
CA LEU A 137 16.38 6.60 15.93
C LEU A 137 16.91 8.03 15.87
N GLN A 138 18.23 8.21 15.77
CA GLN A 138 18.85 9.54 15.66
C GLN A 138 18.44 10.21 14.34
N TYR A 139 18.39 9.48 13.23
CA TYR A 139 17.92 9.96 11.94
C TYR A 139 16.45 10.41 11.99
N LEU A 140 15.56 9.59 12.56
CA LEU A 140 14.15 9.94 12.72
C LEU A 140 13.98 11.18 13.61
N LYS A 141 14.75 11.27 14.71
CA LYS A 141 14.76 12.45 15.59
C LYS A 141 15.25 13.71 14.87
N TYR A 142 16.27 13.61 14.03
CA TYR A 142 16.79 14.73 13.24
C TYR A 142 15.73 15.30 12.29
N TYR A 143 14.85 14.45 11.73
CA TYR A 143 13.72 14.87 10.91
C TYR A 143 12.43 15.11 11.70
N HIS A 144 12.48 15.08 13.03
CA HIS A 144 11.35 15.28 13.94
C HIS A 144 10.19 14.28 13.72
N ILE A 145 10.48 13.06 13.24
CA ILE A 145 9.47 12.03 13.07
C ILE A 145 9.04 11.52 14.45
N GLN A 146 7.73 11.62 14.74
CA GLN A 146 7.15 11.28 16.03
C GLN A 146 6.90 9.77 16.19
N PRO A 147 6.91 9.25 17.44
CA PRO A 147 6.65 7.83 17.72
C PRO A 147 5.32 7.32 17.15
N GLU A 148 4.28 8.16 17.12
CA GLU A 148 2.97 7.84 16.56
C GLU A 148 3.07 7.55 15.05
N THR A 149 3.85 8.34 14.32
CA THR A 149 4.13 8.13 12.89
C THR A 149 4.95 6.87 12.67
N VAL A 150 5.97 6.63 13.51
CA VAL A 150 6.76 5.38 13.48
C VAL A 150 5.84 4.17 13.65
N LYS A 151 4.93 4.20 14.60
CA LYS A 151 3.96 3.13 14.86
C LYS A 151 2.95 2.98 13.71
N LYS A 152 2.43 4.10 13.18
CA LYS A 152 1.42 4.11 12.11
C LYS A 152 1.92 3.44 10.83
N TYR A 153 3.16 3.73 10.45
CA TYR A 153 3.80 3.17 9.25
C TYR A 153 4.66 1.94 9.53
N ALA A 154 4.71 1.45 10.78
CA ALA A 154 5.58 0.37 11.22
C ALA A 154 7.04 0.57 10.75
N ILE A 155 7.54 1.82 10.85
CA ILE A 155 8.87 2.19 10.40
C ILE A 155 9.92 1.37 11.15
N GLY A 156 10.85 0.78 10.42
CA GLY A 156 11.94 -0.02 10.95
C GLY A 156 13.32 0.55 10.61
N TYR A 157 14.35 -0.17 11.01
CA TYR A 157 15.73 0.14 10.68
C TYR A 157 16.52 -1.11 10.33
N ALA A 158 17.16 -1.09 9.18
CA ALA A 158 18.15 -2.06 8.75
C ALA A 158 19.53 -1.52 9.15
N SER A 159 20.21 -2.20 10.08
CA SER A 159 21.59 -1.87 10.49
C SER A 159 22.58 -2.07 9.34
N ASP A 160 23.83 -1.65 9.50
CA ASP A 160 24.87 -1.83 8.48
C ASP A 160 25.48 -3.25 8.47
N ASP A 161 24.80 -4.22 9.03
CA ASP A 161 25.19 -5.63 8.94
C ASP A 161 24.74 -6.23 7.59
N TRP A 162 25.61 -7.04 6.99
CA TRP A 162 25.39 -7.64 5.68
C TRP A 162 24.43 -8.82 5.70
N GLN A 163 24.22 -9.47 6.84
CA GLN A 163 23.50 -10.75 6.94
C GLN A 163 22.62 -10.84 8.20
N ALA A 164 22.37 -9.75 8.91
CA ALA A 164 21.59 -9.77 10.15
C ALA A 164 20.18 -10.34 9.94
N LEU A 165 19.46 -9.87 8.92
CA LEU A 165 18.13 -10.35 8.58
C LEU A 165 18.18 -11.77 8.01
N HIS A 166 19.10 -12.06 7.08
CA HIS A 166 19.32 -13.38 6.51
C HIS A 166 19.49 -14.43 7.62
N TYR A 167 20.42 -14.18 8.56
CA TYR A 167 20.66 -15.07 9.67
C TYR A 167 19.43 -15.28 10.57
N HIS A 168 18.72 -14.19 10.90
CA HIS A 168 17.50 -14.24 11.68
C HIS A 168 16.42 -15.11 11.03
N LEU A 169 16.19 -14.95 9.72
CA LEU A 169 15.17 -15.71 9.00
C LEU A 169 15.59 -17.16 8.77
N ARG A 170 16.87 -17.42 8.55
CA ARG A 170 17.39 -18.81 8.50
C ARG A 170 17.16 -19.57 9.80
N GLN A 171 17.34 -18.92 10.95
CA GLN A 171 17.02 -19.52 12.26
C GLN A 171 15.54 -19.84 12.42
N LYS A 172 14.65 -19.12 11.73
CA LYS A 172 13.20 -19.39 11.68
C LYS A 172 12.80 -20.47 10.67
N GLY A 173 13.77 -21.06 9.96
CA GLY A 173 13.55 -22.17 9.04
C GLY A 173 13.20 -21.77 7.61
N TYR A 174 13.38 -20.50 7.23
CA TYR A 174 13.23 -20.08 5.84
C TYR A 174 14.46 -20.44 5.01
N SER A 175 14.25 -20.95 3.79
CA SER A 175 15.34 -21.30 2.88
C SER A 175 15.87 -20.07 2.14
N ASP A 176 17.12 -20.16 1.65
CA ASP A 176 17.74 -19.10 0.85
C ASP A 176 16.95 -18.76 -0.42
N GLU A 177 16.34 -19.78 -1.07
CA GLU A 177 15.50 -19.57 -2.25
C GLU A 177 14.22 -18.79 -1.93
N GLU A 178 13.59 -19.07 -0.78
CA GLU A 178 12.44 -18.31 -0.32
C GLU A 178 12.79 -16.85 -0.05
N LEU A 179 13.95 -16.59 0.58
CA LEU A 179 14.42 -15.22 0.89
C LEU A 179 14.75 -14.43 -0.38
N LEU A 180 15.36 -15.07 -1.38
CA LEU A 180 15.58 -14.47 -2.71
C LEU A 180 14.27 -14.18 -3.42
N THR A 181 13.33 -15.13 -3.42
CA THR A 181 12.01 -14.99 -4.05
C THR A 181 11.19 -13.86 -3.40
N ALA A 182 11.30 -13.69 -2.08
CA ALA A 182 10.67 -12.58 -1.36
C ALA A 182 11.36 -11.22 -1.61
N GLY A 183 12.51 -11.19 -2.31
CA GLY A 183 13.22 -9.97 -2.68
C GLY A 183 13.85 -9.22 -1.51
N ILE A 184 14.14 -9.93 -0.40
CA ILE A 184 14.75 -9.33 0.80
C ILE A 184 16.24 -9.62 0.93
N CYS A 185 16.75 -10.60 0.18
CA CYS A 185 18.17 -10.92 0.05
C CYS A 185 18.60 -10.92 -1.42
N HIS A 186 19.87 -10.71 -1.65
CA HIS A 186 20.52 -10.82 -2.95
C HIS A 186 21.71 -11.77 -2.89
N ARG A 187 22.16 -12.26 -4.07
CA ARG A 187 23.42 -13.00 -4.23
C ARG A 187 24.51 -12.08 -4.74
N ASN A 188 25.69 -12.19 -4.18
CA ASN A 188 26.87 -11.54 -4.73
C ASN A 188 27.54 -12.43 -5.81
N GLN A 189 28.64 -11.93 -6.41
CA GLN A 189 29.42 -12.64 -7.43
C GLN A 189 30.02 -13.98 -6.96
N HIS A 190 30.12 -14.18 -5.63
CA HIS A 190 30.66 -15.39 -4.99
C HIS A 190 29.53 -16.30 -4.46
N ASP A 191 28.30 -16.14 -4.97
CA ASP A 191 27.11 -16.93 -4.58
C ASP A 191 26.71 -16.82 -3.09
N LYS A 192 27.22 -15.82 -2.37
CA LYS A 192 26.85 -15.56 -0.96
C LYS A 192 25.66 -14.61 -0.90
N LEU A 193 24.69 -14.95 -0.05
CA LEU A 193 23.54 -14.11 0.23
C LEU A 193 23.91 -12.96 1.16
N TYR A 194 23.30 -11.82 0.91
CA TYR A 194 23.37 -10.64 1.76
C TYR A 194 22.01 -9.92 1.78
N ASP A 195 21.77 -9.17 2.86
CA ASP A 195 20.55 -8.42 3.06
C ASP A 195 20.42 -7.29 2.03
N LYS A 196 19.27 -7.19 1.38
CA LYS A 196 19.00 -6.14 0.39
C LYS A 196 19.10 -4.75 1.00
N PHE A 197 18.54 -4.58 2.18
CA PHE A 197 18.51 -3.30 2.87
C PHE A 197 19.55 -3.28 3.97
N ARG A 198 20.43 -2.29 3.94
CA ARG A 198 21.44 -2.04 4.96
C ARG A 198 21.59 -0.54 5.17
N HIS A 199 21.81 -0.13 6.40
CA HIS A 199 21.96 1.26 6.83
C HIS A 199 20.84 2.16 6.33
N ARG A 200 19.56 1.68 6.49
CA ARG A 200 18.36 2.34 5.92
C ARG A 200 17.21 2.37 6.91
N ILE A 201 16.45 3.45 6.86
CA ILE A 201 15.10 3.52 7.45
C ILE A 201 14.15 2.74 6.54
N ILE A 202 13.43 1.78 7.09
CA ILE A 202 12.60 0.83 6.35
C ILE A 202 11.12 1.15 6.51
N PHE A 203 10.43 1.14 5.39
CA PHE A 203 8.99 1.34 5.28
C PHE A 203 8.34 0.08 4.70
N PRO A 204 7.58 -0.69 5.50
CA PRO A 204 6.77 -1.78 4.98
C PRO A 204 5.65 -1.24 4.08
N VAL A 205 5.49 -1.83 2.91
CA VAL A 205 4.34 -1.58 2.03
C VAL A 205 3.23 -2.54 2.40
N VAL A 206 2.08 -2.00 2.78
CA VAL A 206 0.95 -2.78 3.29
C VAL A 206 -0.21 -2.72 2.30
N ASP A 207 -0.75 -3.87 1.93
CA ASP A 207 -1.95 -3.96 1.09
C ASP A 207 -3.23 -3.63 1.87
N PHE A 208 -4.37 -3.62 1.18
CA PHE A 208 -5.69 -3.35 1.79
C PHE A 208 -6.15 -4.40 2.81
N ARG A 209 -5.47 -5.53 2.89
CA ARG A 209 -5.72 -6.64 3.83
C ARG A 209 -4.82 -6.60 5.06
N GLY A 210 -3.89 -5.65 5.10
CA GLY A 210 -2.89 -5.55 6.17
C GLY A 210 -1.67 -6.44 5.98
N ASN A 211 -1.51 -7.10 4.82
CA ASN A 211 -0.32 -7.88 4.53
C ASN A 211 0.83 -6.97 4.11
N VAL A 212 2.03 -7.27 4.59
CA VAL A 212 3.25 -6.64 4.11
C VAL A 212 3.65 -7.28 2.78
N THR A 213 3.64 -6.52 1.70
CA THR A 213 3.90 -7.01 0.34
C THR A 213 5.28 -6.65 -0.18
N ALA A 214 5.87 -5.56 0.30
CA ALA A 214 7.16 -5.03 -0.14
C ALA A 214 7.78 -4.13 0.93
N PHE A 215 8.97 -3.59 0.65
CA PHE A 215 9.66 -2.62 1.48
C PHE A 215 10.27 -1.50 0.64
N GLY A 216 10.30 -0.30 1.21
CA GLY A 216 11.15 0.80 0.78
C GLY A 216 12.16 1.13 1.86
N GLY A 217 13.37 1.50 1.47
CA GLY A 217 14.46 1.83 2.39
C GLY A 217 15.13 3.14 2.03
N ARG A 218 15.02 4.17 2.91
CA ARG A 218 15.72 5.43 2.77
C ARG A 218 17.10 5.34 3.41
N ALA A 219 18.15 5.71 2.68
CA ALA A 219 19.51 5.80 3.18
C ALA A 219 19.61 6.77 4.36
N VAL A 220 20.35 6.39 5.39
CA VAL A 220 20.58 7.24 6.56
C VAL A 220 21.70 8.23 6.31
N GLU A 221 22.68 7.85 5.49
CA GLU A 221 23.81 8.68 5.08
C GLU A 221 23.87 8.82 3.55
N GLN A 222 25.07 8.72 2.97
CA GLN A 222 25.29 8.94 1.53
C GLN A 222 25.25 7.65 0.68
N GLU A 223 24.58 6.60 1.19
CA GLU A 223 24.43 5.35 0.42
C GLU A 223 23.65 5.59 -0.87
N LYS A 224 24.15 4.95 -1.94
CA LYS A 224 23.49 4.99 -3.25
C LYS A 224 22.82 3.65 -3.56
N PRO A 225 21.63 3.66 -4.10
CA PRO A 225 20.74 4.82 -4.31
C PRO A 225 20.19 5.38 -2.98
N PRO A 226 19.79 6.67 -2.94
CA PRO A 226 19.26 7.29 -1.71
C PRO A 226 17.96 6.63 -1.22
N PHE A 227 17.18 6.08 -2.15
CA PHE A 227 16.00 5.27 -1.86
C PHE A 227 16.08 3.94 -2.61
N LEU A 228 15.80 2.85 -1.93
CA LEU A 228 15.84 1.49 -2.46
C LEU A 228 14.50 0.80 -2.17
N ILE A 229 13.99 0.03 -3.13
CA ILE A 229 12.72 -0.69 -3.00
C ILE A 229 12.88 -2.18 -3.30
N THR A 230 11.96 -2.98 -2.78
CA THR A 230 11.84 -4.39 -3.15
C THR A 230 11.51 -4.51 -4.64
N GLU A 231 12.15 -5.43 -5.34
CA GLU A 231 11.85 -5.76 -6.73
C GLU A 231 10.48 -6.45 -6.85
N ASP A 232 10.06 -6.72 -8.09
CA ASP A 232 8.84 -7.47 -8.31
C ASP A 232 8.96 -8.88 -7.72
N THR A 233 7.95 -9.28 -6.96
CA THR A 233 7.87 -10.55 -6.25
C THR A 233 6.51 -11.21 -6.52
N PRO A 234 6.26 -12.46 -6.10
CA PRO A 234 4.94 -13.07 -6.21
C PRO A 234 3.81 -12.30 -5.52
N VAL A 235 4.12 -11.36 -4.61
CA VAL A 235 3.15 -10.61 -3.81
C VAL A 235 3.14 -9.11 -4.08
N SER A 236 4.08 -8.58 -4.84
CA SER A 236 4.20 -7.15 -5.14
C SER A 236 4.71 -6.90 -6.54
N SER A 237 4.22 -5.82 -7.16
CA SER A 237 4.76 -5.28 -8.41
C SER A 237 4.95 -3.77 -8.27
N ARG A 238 6.16 -3.28 -8.55
CA ARG A 238 6.52 -1.86 -8.47
C ARG A 238 5.61 -0.99 -9.33
N ASN A 239 5.26 -1.47 -10.51
CA ASN A 239 4.41 -0.75 -11.45
C ASN A 239 2.95 -0.57 -10.99
N ARG A 240 2.52 -1.25 -9.92
CA ARG A 240 1.14 -1.21 -9.38
C ARG A 240 1.07 -0.75 -7.94
N THR A 241 2.19 -0.69 -7.26
CA THR A 241 2.26 -0.37 -5.83
C THR A 241 2.10 1.12 -5.60
N VAL A 242 1.09 1.52 -4.83
CA VAL A 242 0.93 2.88 -4.32
C VAL A 242 1.06 2.85 -2.81
N PHE A 243 2.14 3.40 -2.29
CA PHE A 243 2.40 3.45 -0.85
C PHE A 243 1.41 4.37 -0.15
N SER A 244 0.94 3.97 1.02
CA SER A 244 -0.02 4.71 1.86
C SER A 244 -1.44 4.83 1.28
N LEU A 245 -1.77 4.25 0.13
CA LEU A 245 -3.10 4.35 -0.47
C LEU A 245 -4.21 3.81 0.45
N GLN A 246 -3.92 2.73 1.22
CA GLN A 246 -4.85 2.16 2.20
C GLN A 246 -5.20 3.14 3.35
N ILE A 247 -4.32 4.13 3.62
CA ILE A 247 -4.57 5.21 4.58
C ILE A 247 -5.27 6.37 3.87
N ALA A 248 -4.69 6.85 2.78
CA ALA A 248 -5.11 8.05 2.06
C ALA A 248 -6.55 7.99 1.57
N ARG A 249 -7.03 6.82 1.11
CA ARG A 249 -8.41 6.63 0.63
C ARG A 249 -9.48 6.85 1.69
N ASN A 250 -9.14 6.69 2.97
CA ASN A 250 -10.06 6.84 4.10
C ASN A 250 -10.01 8.25 4.71
N SER A 251 -9.16 9.14 4.20
CA SER A 251 -9.07 10.51 4.70
C SER A 251 -10.26 11.35 4.22
N GLU A 252 -10.60 12.39 4.98
CA GLU A 252 -11.65 13.36 4.59
C GLU A 252 -11.35 14.04 3.25
N ASN A 253 -10.07 14.16 2.89
CA ASN A 253 -9.59 14.79 1.65
C ASN A 253 -9.19 13.79 0.58
N ALA A 254 -9.67 12.54 0.62
CA ALA A 254 -9.30 11.48 -0.32
C ALA A 254 -9.51 11.85 -1.81
N LYS A 255 -10.42 12.79 -2.11
CA LYS A 255 -10.68 13.25 -3.48
C LYS A 255 -9.51 14.00 -4.12
N SER A 256 -8.56 14.51 -3.33
CA SER A 256 -7.38 15.23 -3.78
C SER A 256 -6.18 14.62 -3.07
N MET A 257 -5.45 13.71 -3.71
CA MET A 257 -4.32 13.00 -3.10
C MET A 257 -3.00 13.71 -3.37
N ILE A 258 -2.15 13.80 -2.36
CA ILE A 258 -0.81 14.39 -2.45
C ILE A 258 0.16 13.27 -2.86
N LEU A 259 0.86 13.45 -3.98
CA LEU A 259 1.94 12.57 -4.41
C LEU A 259 3.27 13.13 -3.90
N ALA A 260 3.83 12.47 -2.88
CA ALA A 260 5.13 12.78 -2.29
C ALA A 260 6.28 12.07 -3.03
N GLU A 261 7.50 12.52 -2.80
CA GLU A 261 8.70 12.09 -3.53
C GLU A 261 9.09 10.65 -3.20
N ASP A 262 8.95 10.24 -1.93
CA ASP A 262 9.24 8.88 -1.46
C ASP A 262 8.40 8.52 -0.21
N TYR A 263 8.62 7.33 0.34
CA TYR A 263 7.88 6.84 1.51
C TYR A 263 8.24 7.59 2.80
N PHE A 264 9.46 8.09 2.92
CA PHE A 264 9.87 8.91 4.05
C PHE A 264 9.17 10.28 4.01
N CYS A 265 9.15 10.91 2.84
CA CYS A 265 8.42 12.15 2.60
C CYS A 265 6.92 11.98 2.85
N THR A 266 6.34 10.84 2.44
CA THR A 266 4.95 10.49 2.76
C THR A 266 4.70 10.50 4.28
N ALA A 267 5.56 9.87 5.07
CA ALA A 267 5.41 9.84 6.52
C ALA A 267 5.54 11.25 7.16
N ALA A 268 6.45 12.09 6.66
CA ALA A 268 6.63 13.47 7.12
C ALA A 268 5.41 14.35 6.78
N VAL A 269 4.87 14.21 5.56
CA VAL A 269 3.66 14.95 5.10
C VAL A 269 2.42 14.47 5.86
N TYR A 270 2.28 13.16 6.10
CA TYR A 270 1.22 12.62 6.95
C TYR A 270 1.26 13.24 8.35
N GLN A 271 2.43 13.25 8.98
CA GLN A 271 2.62 13.86 10.31
C GLN A 271 2.30 15.36 10.33
N ALA A 272 2.52 16.08 9.22
CA ALA A 272 2.13 17.48 9.08
C ALA A 272 0.61 17.69 9.01
N GLY A 273 -0.18 16.61 9.01
CA GLY A 273 -1.65 16.62 9.06
C GLY A 273 -2.32 16.39 7.71
N PHE A 274 -1.61 15.80 6.74
CA PHE A 274 -2.17 15.45 5.43
C PHE A 274 -2.28 13.94 5.28
N GLU A 275 -3.41 13.38 5.71
CA GLU A 275 -3.65 11.93 5.65
C GLU A 275 -3.84 11.39 4.22
N ASN A 276 -4.17 12.27 3.27
CA ASN A 276 -4.38 11.97 1.86
C ASN A 276 -3.07 11.91 1.05
N VAL A 277 -1.96 11.59 1.69
CA VAL A 277 -0.63 11.51 1.05
C VAL A 277 -0.28 10.09 0.63
N ILE A 278 0.28 9.97 -0.56
CA ILE A 278 0.72 8.72 -1.20
C ILE A 278 2.11 8.91 -1.81
N ALA A 279 2.77 7.79 -2.11
CA ALA A 279 3.95 7.77 -2.99
C ALA A 279 3.94 6.54 -3.89
N VAL A 280 4.69 6.61 -4.99
CA VAL A 280 4.95 5.46 -5.86
C VAL A 280 6.42 5.03 -5.74
N PRO A 281 6.74 3.76 -6.01
CA PRO A 281 8.09 3.23 -5.76
C PRO A 281 9.19 3.90 -6.59
N GLU A 282 8.93 4.10 -7.88
CA GLU A 282 9.87 4.64 -8.87
C GLU A 282 9.09 5.51 -9.86
N ASP A 283 9.09 5.12 -11.13
CA ASP A 283 8.34 5.80 -12.17
C ASP A 283 6.83 5.72 -11.96
N PHE A 284 6.14 6.84 -12.12
CA PHE A 284 4.69 6.87 -12.17
C PHE A 284 4.17 6.19 -13.45
N THR A 285 3.23 5.26 -13.32
CA THR A 285 2.70 4.45 -14.45
C THR A 285 1.19 4.64 -14.62
N ALA A 286 0.64 4.18 -15.75
CA ALA A 286 -0.80 4.15 -15.98
C ALA A 286 -1.56 3.31 -14.94
N TYR A 287 -0.95 2.25 -14.42
CA TYR A 287 -1.56 1.44 -13.35
C TYR A 287 -1.69 2.21 -12.04
N HIS A 288 -0.71 3.06 -11.70
CA HIS A 288 -0.79 3.95 -10.54
C HIS A 288 -1.93 4.95 -10.71
N ALA A 289 -2.03 5.60 -11.87
CA ALA A 289 -3.12 6.52 -12.17
C ALA A 289 -4.49 5.83 -12.05
N GLN A 290 -4.65 4.62 -12.62
CA GLN A 290 -5.88 3.84 -12.53
C GLN A 290 -6.23 3.43 -11.08
N ALA A 291 -5.25 3.08 -10.26
CA ALA A 291 -5.49 2.74 -8.86
C ALA A 291 -5.94 3.96 -8.04
N ILE A 292 -5.33 5.13 -8.29
CA ILE A 292 -5.62 6.37 -7.58
C ILE A 292 -6.99 6.94 -8.00
N MET A 293 -7.35 6.89 -9.29
CA MET A 293 -8.60 7.44 -9.81
C MET A 293 -9.86 6.81 -9.20
N GLN A 294 -9.75 5.63 -8.63
CA GLN A 294 -10.87 4.98 -7.95
C GLN A 294 -11.29 5.73 -6.67
N TYR A 295 -10.39 6.50 -6.09
CA TYR A 295 -10.60 7.22 -4.83
C TYR A 295 -10.50 8.73 -4.97
N ALA A 296 -9.63 9.22 -5.88
CA ALA A 296 -9.36 10.63 -6.08
C ALA A 296 -9.83 11.13 -7.45
N LYS A 297 -9.98 12.46 -7.54
CA LYS A 297 -10.22 13.19 -8.80
C LYS A 297 -9.05 14.08 -9.17
N GLU A 298 -8.15 14.34 -8.22
CA GLU A 298 -7.00 15.21 -8.37
C GLU A 298 -5.78 14.60 -7.69
N ILE A 299 -4.61 14.80 -8.30
CA ILE A 299 -3.30 14.60 -7.70
C ILE A 299 -2.63 15.96 -7.50
N ILE A 300 -2.16 16.21 -6.28
CA ILE A 300 -1.28 17.32 -5.94
C ILE A 300 0.14 16.76 -5.97
N LEU A 301 0.85 17.06 -7.06
CA LEU A 301 2.24 16.64 -7.22
C LEU A 301 3.16 17.64 -6.50
N ILE A 302 3.90 17.14 -5.51
CA ILE A 302 4.94 17.92 -4.87
C ILE A 302 6.17 17.88 -5.78
N SER A 303 6.64 19.05 -6.18
CA SER A 303 7.83 19.22 -7.02
C SER A 303 8.91 19.94 -6.23
N SER A 304 10.05 19.30 -6.05
CA SER A 304 11.26 19.91 -5.52
C SER A 304 12.12 20.49 -6.64
N SER A 305 13.18 21.20 -6.29
CA SER A 305 14.17 21.70 -7.26
C SER A 305 14.87 20.59 -8.06
N ALA A 306 14.78 19.34 -7.59
CA ALA A 306 15.35 18.18 -8.25
C ALA A 306 14.38 17.50 -9.26
N SER A 307 13.08 17.84 -9.23
CA SER A 307 12.08 17.26 -10.14
C SER A 307 12.24 17.80 -11.55
N GLY A 308 12.52 16.94 -12.52
CA GLY A 308 12.67 17.32 -13.92
C GLY A 308 11.33 17.68 -14.57
N TYR A 309 11.31 18.71 -15.44
CA TYR A 309 10.11 19.10 -16.19
C TYR A 309 9.48 17.94 -16.97
N GLY A 310 10.32 17.08 -17.55
CA GLY A 310 9.87 15.90 -18.31
C GLY A 310 9.10 14.88 -17.47
N GLU A 311 9.51 14.66 -16.22
CA GLU A 311 8.83 13.77 -15.29
C GLU A 311 7.44 14.30 -14.91
N ILE A 312 7.34 15.58 -14.58
CA ILE A 312 6.07 16.27 -14.30
C ILE A 312 5.11 16.12 -15.48
N GLN A 313 5.60 16.34 -16.71
CA GLN A 313 4.76 16.23 -17.90
C GLN A 313 4.32 14.78 -18.17
N LYS A 314 5.19 13.78 -17.93
CA LYS A 314 4.84 12.35 -18.01
C LYS A 314 3.71 12.01 -17.03
N ILE A 315 3.80 12.45 -15.77
CA ILE A 315 2.76 12.22 -14.76
C ILE A 315 1.45 12.89 -15.18
N ARG A 316 1.49 14.15 -15.66
CA ARG A 316 0.30 14.85 -16.13
C ARG A 316 -0.42 14.12 -17.26
N ASN A 317 0.31 13.62 -18.24
CA ASN A 317 -0.27 12.89 -19.37
C ASN A 317 -0.94 11.60 -18.89
N LEU A 318 -0.25 10.77 -18.08
CA LEU A 318 -0.80 9.52 -17.54
C LEU A 318 -2.03 9.74 -16.64
N CYS A 319 -2.04 10.82 -15.87
CA CYS A 319 -3.19 11.19 -15.05
C CYS A 319 -4.36 11.68 -15.90
N SER A 320 -4.11 12.52 -16.92
CA SER A 320 -5.13 13.02 -17.85
C SER A 320 -5.81 11.85 -18.59
N ASP A 321 -5.03 10.88 -19.06
CA ASP A 321 -5.56 9.67 -19.74
C ASP A 321 -6.44 8.84 -18.81
N ALA A 322 -6.19 8.88 -17.50
CA ALA A 322 -7.00 8.23 -16.48
C ALA A 322 -8.16 9.11 -15.95
N GLY A 323 -8.32 10.35 -16.41
CA GLY A 323 -9.35 11.27 -15.91
C GLY A 323 -9.04 11.93 -14.56
N LEU A 324 -7.75 11.99 -14.17
CA LEU A 324 -7.27 12.66 -12.97
C LEU A 324 -6.75 14.06 -13.32
N ALA A 325 -7.17 15.10 -12.59
CA ALA A 325 -6.53 16.41 -12.64
C ALA A 325 -5.16 16.37 -11.93
N VAL A 326 -4.19 17.18 -12.39
CA VAL A 326 -2.89 17.30 -11.75
C VAL A 326 -2.58 18.76 -11.45
N ARG A 327 -2.35 19.04 -10.19
CA ARG A 327 -1.87 20.33 -9.70
C ARG A 327 -0.43 20.16 -9.19
N VAL A 328 0.46 21.05 -9.56
CA VAL A 328 1.86 21.02 -9.16
C VAL A 328 2.13 22.06 -8.10
N VAL A 329 2.77 21.67 -7.02
CA VAL A 329 3.15 22.52 -5.90
C VAL A 329 4.66 22.48 -5.76
N GLY A 330 5.31 23.62 -6.00
CA GLY A 330 6.76 23.77 -5.90
C GLY A 330 7.21 23.98 -4.45
N LEU A 331 8.23 23.24 -4.01
CA LEU A 331 8.94 23.51 -2.78
C LEU A 331 10.14 24.42 -3.07
N GLN A 332 10.14 25.61 -2.47
CA GLN A 332 11.28 26.53 -2.56
C GLN A 332 12.35 26.13 -1.54
N ASP A 333 13.61 26.20 -1.93
CA ASP A 333 14.79 26.00 -1.05
C ASP A 333 14.86 24.68 -0.29
N ALA A 334 14.21 23.62 -0.77
CA ALA A 334 14.29 22.29 -0.18
C ALA A 334 14.48 21.20 -1.25
N GLN A 335 15.18 20.14 -0.89
CA GLN A 335 15.40 19.00 -1.79
C GLN A 335 14.18 18.09 -1.86
N ASP A 336 13.43 17.97 -0.75
CA ASP A 336 12.23 17.16 -0.62
C ASP A 336 11.28 17.70 0.47
N SER A 337 10.08 17.14 0.54
CA SER A 337 9.03 17.51 1.51
C SER A 337 9.47 17.35 2.96
N ALA A 338 10.21 16.29 3.27
CA ALA A 338 10.70 16.04 4.63
C ALA A 338 11.72 17.10 5.07
N GLY A 339 12.65 17.46 4.19
CA GLY A 339 13.61 18.54 4.39
C GLY A 339 12.94 19.89 4.55
N PHE A 340 11.92 20.18 3.73
CA PHE A 340 11.12 21.39 3.83
C PHE A 340 10.42 21.49 5.20
N ILE A 341 9.70 20.43 5.60
CA ILE A 341 8.98 20.38 6.87
C ILE A 341 9.94 20.52 8.05
N ARG A 342 11.11 19.88 7.99
CA ARG A 342 12.14 20.01 9.01
C ARG A 342 12.65 21.44 9.14
N LYS A 343 12.86 22.13 8.01
CA LYS A 343 13.45 23.48 7.98
C LYS A 343 12.45 24.58 8.36
N TYR A 344 11.22 24.47 7.88
CA TYR A 344 10.22 25.54 7.95
C TYR A 344 9.01 25.18 8.83
N GLY A 345 8.88 23.93 9.26
CA GLY A 345 7.79 23.43 10.09
C GLY A 345 6.50 23.08 9.35
N ASN A 346 5.59 22.39 10.05
CA ASN A 346 4.33 21.91 9.50
C ASN A 346 3.40 23.05 9.03
N GLU A 347 3.40 24.21 9.73
CA GLU A 347 2.55 25.35 9.37
C GLU A 347 2.95 25.99 8.03
N ALA A 348 4.26 26.05 7.72
CA ALA A 348 4.72 26.53 6.44
C ALA A 348 4.28 25.60 5.30
N PHE A 349 4.37 24.28 5.52
CA PHE A 349 3.92 23.30 4.54
C PHE A 349 2.39 23.38 4.31
N ARG A 350 1.59 23.56 5.37
CA ARG A 350 0.14 23.76 5.26
C ARG A 350 -0.23 25.01 4.44
N LYS A 351 0.54 26.10 4.56
CA LYS A 351 0.30 27.32 3.76
C LYS A 351 0.51 27.08 2.26
N ILE A 352 1.54 26.33 1.87
CA ILE A 352 1.80 25.97 0.47
C ILE A 352 0.63 25.15 -0.09
N GLY A 353 0.16 24.16 0.64
CA GLY A 353 -0.99 23.34 0.24
C GLY A 353 -2.29 24.13 0.08
N ARG A 354 -2.49 25.21 0.86
CA ARG A 354 -3.67 26.09 0.78
C ARG A 354 -3.55 27.19 -0.28
N ALA A 355 -2.36 27.75 -0.51
CA ALA A 355 -2.15 28.79 -1.51
C ALA A 355 -2.44 28.30 -2.93
N SER A 356 -2.13 27.04 -3.21
CA SER A 356 -2.43 26.40 -4.49
C SER A 356 -3.92 26.07 -4.72
N CYS A 357 -4.81 26.37 -3.77
CA CYS A 357 -6.27 26.22 -3.93
C CYS A 357 -6.96 27.46 -4.54
N ARG A 358 -6.22 28.52 -4.92
CA ARG A 358 -6.81 29.80 -5.34
C ARG A 358 -6.48 30.22 -6.76
N GLU A 359 -5.87 29.35 -7.60
CA GLU A 359 -5.65 29.65 -9.03
C GLU A 359 -6.33 28.61 -9.93
#